data_b680221e7797349d0e8ece7c53418183
#
_entry.id   b680221e7797349d0e8ece7c53418183
#
_cell.length_a   1.000
_cell.length_b   1.000
_cell.length_c   1.000
_cell.angle_alpha   90.00
_cell.angle_beta   90.00
_cell.angle_gamma   90.00
#
_symmetry.space_group_name_H-M   'P 1'
#
loop_
_entity.id
_entity.type
_entity.pdbx_description
1 polymer ?
#
loop_
_entity_poly.entity_id
_entity_poly.type
_entity_poly.pdbx_seq_one_letter_code
_entity_poly.pdbx_strand_id
1 'polypeptide(L)'
;MAVLKRILVTGGSGFLGSHLCERMLNEGHDVICLDNFFTSQKTNVKHLLGNPNFELIRHDVTQPIWLEVDQIYNLACPASPIHYQHNPIKTTKVSVQGAINVCGMAKRCGARVFQASTSEVYGDPDIHPQPESYRGNVNPIGPRACYDEGKRVAETLFFDYWRHNGVDIRVVRIFNTYGPRMHPYDGRVVSNFIIQALNGQDITLYGDGSQTRSFCYVDDLIEGFVRMMNQEPDSGDPQDAFVGPVNIGNPGEFTIKQLAEKVIELTGSSSQLVYRPLPKDDPTQRKPDITLAQEKLGWQPTVALEQGLQKTIEYFASIDLSTFRKPTDFDYATSQRETR
;
A
#
# COMPACT_ATOMS: atom_id res chain seq x y z
N MET A 1 -25.57 18.46 -0.39
CA MET A 1 -25.29 17.31 0.47
C MET A 1 -24.54 16.29 -0.38
N ALA A 2 -23.42 15.74 0.10
CA ALA A 2 -22.75 14.66 -0.62
C ALA A 2 -23.69 13.45 -0.72
N VAL A 3 -23.74 12.81 -1.88
CA VAL A 3 -24.57 11.61 -2.08
C VAL A 3 -23.97 10.49 -1.22
N LEU A 4 -24.77 9.91 -0.35
CA LEU A 4 -24.39 8.74 0.44
C LEU A 4 -24.06 7.58 -0.52
N LYS A 5 -22.87 7.00 -0.38
CA LYS A 5 -22.39 5.86 -1.17
C LYS A 5 -22.15 4.66 -0.31
N ARG A 6 -22.37 3.47 -0.87
CA ARG A 6 -21.94 2.21 -0.28
C ARG A 6 -20.59 1.82 -0.85
N ILE A 7 -19.56 1.80 -0.02
CA ILE A 7 -18.16 1.68 -0.43
C ILE A 7 -17.55 0.37 0.07
N LEU A 8 -17.04 -0.45 -0.86
CA LEU A 8 -16.28 -1.63 -0.51
C LEU A 8 -14.78 -1.31 -0.45
N VAL A 9 -14.13 -1.66 0.66
CA VAL A 9 -12.67 -1.60 0.81
C VAL A 9 -12.14 -3.02 1.00
N THR A 10 -11.52 -3.60 -0.03
CA THR A 10 -10.83 -4.90 0.10
C THR A 10 -9.46 -4.69 0.75
N GLY A 11 -9.05 -5.59 1.64
CA GLY A 11 -7.88 -5.36 2.50
C GLY A 11 -8.13 -4.24 3.53
N GLY A 12 -9.40 -4.01 3.88
CA GLY A 12 -9.84 -2.89 4.71
C GLY A 12 -9.34 -2.92 6.15
N SER A 13 -8.93 -4.09 6.69
CA SER A 13 -8.30 -4.18 8.02
C SER A 13 -6.76 -4.03 7.96
N GLY A 14 -6.19 -3.84 6.77
CA GLY A 14 -4.77 -3.57 6.58
C GLY A 14 -4.38 -2.16 6.98
N PHE A 15 -3.09 -1.84 6.81
CA PHE A 15 -2.53 -0.51 7.11
C PHE A 15 -3.32 0.60 6.39
N LEU A 16 -3.26 0.66 5.06
CA LEU A 16 -3.92 1.71 4.28
C LEU A 16 -5.45 1.57 4.32
N GLY A 17 -5.96 0.33 4.25
CA GLY A 17 -7.39 0.05 4.24
C GLY A 17 -8.10 0.55 5.48
N SER A 18 -7.51 0.43 6.67
CA SER A 18 -8.13 0.89 7.93
C SER A 18 -8.25 2.42 8.01
N HIS A 19 -7.25 3.15 7.51
CA HIS A 19 -7.32 4.62 7.40
C HIS A 19 -8.38 5.05 6.38
N LEU A 20 -8.46 4.33 5.25
CA LEU A 20 -9.47 4.63 4.24
C LEU A 20 -10.90 4.34 4.73
N CYS A 21 -11.12 3.20 5.39
CA CYS A 21 -12.42 2.89 6.01
C CYS A 21 -12.87 4.00 6.97
N GLU A 22 -11.97 4.44 7.85
CA GLU A 22 -12.25 5.52 8.79
C GLU A 22 -12.54 6.85 8.08
N ARG A 23 -11.76 7.19 7.05
CA ARG A 23 -11.97 8.40 6.26
C ARG A 23 -13.35 8.39 5.57
N MET A 24 -13.74 7.28 4.94
CA MET A 24 -15.03 7.17 4.25
C MET A 24 -16.21 7.24 5.23
N LEU A 25 -16.09 6.61 6.41
CA LEU A 25 -17.09 6.73 7.46
C LEU A 25 -17.24 8.17 7.97
N ASN A 26 -16.13 8.90 8.15
CA ASN A 26 -16.13 10.29 8.58
C ASN A 26 -16.75 11.23 7.53
N GLU A 27 -16.73 10.85 6.26
CA GLU A 27 -17.43 11.54 5.17
C GLU A 27 -18.91 11.15 5.08
N GLY A 28 -19.39 10.24 5.95
CA GLY A 28 -20.79 9.85 6.09
C GLY A 28 -21.21 8.68 5.20
N HIS A 29 -20.28 7.98 4.56
CA HIS A 29 -20.58 6.85 3.68
C HIS A 29 -20.87 5.55 4.45
N ASP A 30 -21.56 4.60 3.80
CA ASP A 30 -21.72 3.22 4.26
C ASP A 30 -20.51 2.39 3.78
N VAL A 31 -19.76 1.79 4.71
CA VAL A 31 -18.45 1.17 4.43
C VAL A 31 -18.45 -0.32 4.72
N ILE A 32 -18.16 -1.10 3.70
CA ILE A 32 -17.89 -2.54 3.82
C ILE A 32 -16.38 -2.76 3.83
N CYS A 33 -15.85 -3.19 4.97
CA CYS A 33 -14.46 -3.64 5.13
C CYS A 33 -14.39 -5.15 4.85
N LEU A 34 -13.74 -5.54 3.76
CA LEU A 34 -13.56 -6.94 3.40
C LEU A 34 -12.09 -7.33 3.57
N ASP A 35 -11.82 -8.36 4.41
CA ASP A 35 -10.45 -8.80 4.71
C ASP A 35 -10.43 -10.28 5.14
N ASN A 36 -9.35 -11.00 4.78
CA ASN A 36 -9.14 -12.39 5.22
C ASN A 36 -8.22 -12.51 6.44
N PHE A 37 -7.65 -11.39 6.91
CA PHE A 37 -6.68 -11.28 8.01
C PHE A 37 -5.40 -12.09 7.80
N PHE A 38 -4.95 -12.22 6.55
CA PHE A 38 -3.68 -12.90 6.26
C PHE A 38 -2.47 -12.09 6.74
N THR A 39 -2.44 -10.79 6.44
CA THR A 39 -1.36 -9.86 6.87
C THR A 39 -1.86 -8.72 7.74
N SER A 40 -3.18 -8.53 7.81
CA SER A 40 -3.86 -7.49 8.55
C SER A 40 -4.29 -7.95 9.94
N GLN A 41 -4.77 -7.02 10.76
CA GLN A 41 -5.30 -7.30 12.08
C GLN A 41 -6.66 -6.64 12.30
N LYS A 42 -7.56 -7.35 12.99
CA LYS A 42 -8.88 -6.82 13.37
C LYS A 42 -8.77 -5.59 14.28
N THR A 43 -7.67 -5.46 15.03
CA THR A 43 -7.40 -4.33 15.91
C THR A 43 -7.35 -3.00 15.17
N ASN A 44 -6.90 -2.97 13.89
CA ASN A 44 -6.83 -1.76 13.08
C ASN A 44 -8.20 -1.12 12.81
N VAL A 45 -9.28 -1.91 12.83
CA VAL A 45 -10.66 -1.45 12.59
C VAL A 45 -11.57 -1.65 13.81
N LYS A 46 -11.01 -2.07 14.97
CA LYS A 46 -11.80 -2.36 16.16
C LYS A 46 -12.65 -1.17 16.62
N HIS A 47 -12.12 0.03 16.52
CA HIS A 47 -12.78 1.28 16.90
C HIS A 47 -13.97 1.63 16.00
N LEU A 48 -14.09 1.01 14.80
CA LEU A 48 -15.17 1.23 13.84
C LEU A 48 -16.35 0.26 14.03
N LEU A 49 -16.15 -0.87 14.75
CA LEU A 49 -17.12 -1.97 14.83
C LEU A 49 -18.47 -1.58 15.48
N GLY A 50 -18.56 -0.46 16.17
CA GLY A 50 -19.81 0.02 16.75
C GLY A 50 -20.58 1.00 15.86
N ASN A 51 -20.03 1.38 14.73
CA ASN A 51 -20.65 2.32 13.79
C ASN A 51 -21.72 1.59 12.95
N PRO A 52 -23.01 2.04 12.91
CA PRO A 52 -24.04 1.39 12.12
C PRO A 52 -23.79 1.36 10.61
N ASN A 53 -22.95 2.26 10.12
CA ASN A 53 -22.58 2.36 8.71
C ASN A 53 -21.27 1.58 8.40
N PHE A 54 -20.80 0.73 9.33
CA PHE A 54 -19.59 -0.07 9.13
C PHE A 54 -19.88 -1.57 9.23
N GLU A 55 -19.59 -2.28 8.14
CA GLU A 55 -19.71 -3.74 8.07
C GLU A 55 -18.32 -4.37 7.87
N LEU A 56 -17.97 -5.37 8.71
CA LEU A 56 -16.72 -6.14 8.59
C LEU A 56 -17.03 -7.54 8.08
N ILE A 57 -16.59 -7.86 6.85
CA ILE A 57 -16.74 -9.17 6.22
C ILE A 57 -15.39 -9.88 6.18
N ARG A 58 -15.33 -11.07 6.79
CA ARG A 58 -14.16 -11.95 6.65
C ARG A 58 -14.26 -12.76 5.37
N HIS A 59 -13.48 -12.36 4.34
CA HIS A 59 -13.52 -13.02 3.03
C HIS A 59 -12.18 -12.91 2.29
N ASP A 60 -11.89 -13.86 1.42
CA ASP A 60 -10.71 -13.87 0.55
C ASP A 60 -11.08 -13.39 -0.85
N VAL A 61 -10.46 -12.31 -1.33
CA VAL A 61 -10.76 -11.73 -2.66
C VAL A 61 -10.52 -12.68 -3.84
N THR A 62 -9.78 -13.77 -3.63
CA THR A 62 -9.62 -14.80 -4.66
C THR A 62 -10.89 -15.64 -4.89
N GLN A 63 -11.87 -15.52 -4.00
CA GLN A 63 -13.18 -16.14 -4.13
C GLN A 63 -14.21 -15.06 -4.50
N PRO A 64 -15.16 -15.35 -5.40
CA PRO A 64 -16.20 -14.39 -5.74
C PRO A 64 -17.11 -14.12 -4.54
N ILE A 65 -17.55 -12.87 -4.43
CA ILE A 65 -18.59 -12.43 -3.48
C ILE A 65 -19.56 -11.51 -4.22
N TRP A 66 -20.82 -11.52 -3.79
CA TRP A 66 -21.89 -10.74 -4.40
C TRP A 66 -22.33 -9.66 -3.42
N LEU A 67 -21.97 -8.40 -3.73
CA LEU A 67 -22.33 -7.20 -2.95
C LEU A 67 -22.90 -6.15 -3.90
N GLU A 68 -23.82 -5.33 -3.40
CA GLU A 68 -24.28 -4.13 -4.10
C GLU A 68 -23.53 -2.92 -3.54
N VAL A 69 -22.75 -2.24 -4.38
CA VAL A 69 -21.87 -1.13 -3.98
C VAL A 69 -21.75 -0.10 -5.09
N ASP A 70 -21.48 1.14 -4.69
CA ASP A 70 -21.30 2.28 -5.60
C ASP A 70 -19.81 2.48 -5.95
N GLN A 71 -18.91 2.15 -5.00
CA GLN A 71 -17.47 2.29 -5.19
C GLN A 71 -16.73 1.10 -4.58
N ILE A 72 -15.61 0.72 -5.20
CA ILE A 72 -14.73 -0.34 -4.73
C ILE A 72 -13.30 0.17 -4.67
N TYR A 73 -12.66 0.12 -3.50
CA TYR A 73 -11.22 0.30 -3.34
C TYR A 73 -10.55 -1.06 -3.20
N ASN A 74 -9.82 -1.49 -4.23
CA ASN A 74 -9.10 -2.77 -4.22
C ASN A 74 -7.68 -2.59 -3.66
N LEU A 75 -7.54 -2.79 -2.33
CA LEU A 75 -6.26 -2.71 -1.63
C LEU A 75 -5.74 -4.08 -1.17
N ALA A 76 -6.53 -5.14 -1.31
CA ALA A 76 -6.17 -6.47 -0.84
C ALA A 76 -4.97 -7.05 -1.61
N CYS A 77 -3.80 -7.07 -0.97
CA CYS A 77 -2.61 -7.80 -1.42
C CYS A 77 -1.58 -7.83 -0.28
N PRO A 78 -0.84 -8.94 -0.06
CA PRO A 78 0.38 -8.91 0.71
C PRO A 78 1.37 -7.93 0.07
N ALA A 79 1.81 -6.89 0.79
CA ALA A 79 2.52 -5.75 0.19
C ALA A 79 3.92 -5.53 0.77
N SER A 80 4.40 -6.37 1.67
CA SER A 80 5.77 -6.32 2.16
C SER A 80 6.55 -7.59 1.78
N PRO A 81 7.87 -7.50 1.58
CA PRO A 81 8.69 -8.64 1.16
C PRO A 81 8.52 -9.90 2.00
N ILE A 82 8.49 -9.74 3.31
CA ILE A 82 8.29 -10.85 4.26
C ILE A 82 6.97 -11.57 4.01
N HIS A 83 5.90 -10.84 3.73
CA HIS A 83 4.58 -11.42 3.56
C HIS A 83 4.36 -11.99 2.15
N TYR A 84 4.75 -11.25 1.09
CA TYR A 84 4.48 -11.71 -0.27
C TYR A 84 5.39 -12.87 -0.70
N GLN A 85 6.61 -12.95 -0.14
CA GLN A 85 7.53 -14.07 -0.39
C GLN A 85 7.21 -15.31 0.47
N HIS A 86 6.50 -15.16 1.58
CA HIS A 86 6.05 -16.31 2.40
C HIS A 86 5.14 -17.25 1.60
N ASN A 87 4.20 -16.71 0.81
CA ASN A 87 3.38 -17.50 -0.09
C ASN A 87 3.22 -16.79 -1.45
N PRO A 88 4.24 -16.93 -2.33
CA PRO A 88 4.28 -16.21 -3.61
C PRO A 88 3.12 -16.57 -4.53
N ILE A 89 2.70 -17.84 -4.56
CA ILE A 89 1.56 -18.29 -5.37
C ILE A 89 0.27 -17.61 -4.89
N LYS A 90 0.06 -17.52 -3.57
CA LYS A 90 -1.09 -16.81 -3.00
C LYS A 90 -1.06 -15.34 -3.36
N THR A 91 0.10 -14.68 -3.29
CA THR A 91 0.27 -13.27 -3.65
C THR A 91 -0.12 -13.02 -5.11
N THR A 92 0.38 -13.83 -6.04
CA THR A 92 -0.01 -13.75 -7.46
C THR A 92 -1.52 -13.96 -7.64
N LYS A 93 -2.11 -14.99 -7.00
CA LYS A 93 -3.56 -15.23 -7.07
C LYS A 93 -4.38 -14.05 -6.55
N VAL A 94 -3.98 -13.43 -5.44
CA VAL A 94 -4.69 -12.26 -4.88
C VAL A 94 -4.65 -11.10 -5.86
N SER A 95 -3.51 -10.82 -6.49
CA SER A 95 -3.38 -9.73 -7.46
C SER A 95 -4.21 -9.99 -8.72
N VAL A 96 -4.16 -11.21 -9.28
CA VAL A 96 -4.81 -11.54 -10.56
C VAL A 96 -6.28 -11.89 -10.37
N GLN A 97 -6.58 -12.91 -9.56
CA GLN A 97 -7.97 -13.37 -9.36
C GLN A 97 -8.78 -12.33 -8.59
N GLY A 98 -8.16 -11.63 -7.62
CA GLY A 98 -8.79 -10.54 -6.92
C GLY A 98 -9.18 -9.40 -7.87
N ALA A 99 -8.30 -9.01 -8.80
CA ALA A 99 -8.60 -8.00 -9.82
C ALA A 99 -9.78 -8.41 -10.70
N ILE A 100 -9.80 -9.68 -11.19
CA ILE A 100 -10.91 -10.22 -11.99
C ILE A 100 -12.23 -10.13 -11.21
N ASN A 101 -12.23 -10.56 -9.94
CA ASN A 101 -13.46 -10.60 -9.12
C ASN A 101 -14.00 -9.19 -8.83
N VAL A 102 -13.13 -8.22 -8.47
CA VAL A 102 -13.59 -6.84 -8.17
C VAL A 102 -14.03 -6.10 -9.44
N CYS A 103 -13.35 -6.29 -10.58
CA CYS A 103 -13.77 -5.71 -11.85
C CYS A 103 -15.09 -6.33 -12.34
N GLY A 104 -15.29 -7.65 -12.15
CA GLY A 104 -16.56 -8.33 -12.42
C GLY A 104 -17.70 -7.80 -11.56
N MET A 105 -17.45 -7.54 -10.27
CA MET A 105 -18.41 -6.91 -9.38
C MET A 105 -18.72 -5.48 -9.83
N ALA A 106 -17.68 -4.67 -10.10
CA ALA A 106 -17.83 -3.30 -10.58
C ALA A 106 -18.68 -3.22 -11.85
N LYS A 107 -18.41 -4.12 -12.83
CA LYS A 107 -19.23 -4.23 -14.05
C LYS A 107 -20.69 -4.54 -13.75
N ARG A 108 -20.96 -5.46 -12.83
CA ARG A 108 -22.33 -5.85 -12.46
C ARG A 108 -23.09 -4.73 -11.75
N CYS A 109 -22.44 -4.03 -10.82
CA CYS A 109 -23.07 -2.96 -10.02
C CYS A 109 -23.09 -1.60 -10.73
N GLY A 110 -22.34 -1.43 -11.82
CA GLY A 110 -22.05 -0.09 -12.37
C GLY A 110 -21.17 0.75 -11.45
N ALA A 111 -20.39 0.10 -10.58
CA ALA A 111 -19.57 0.76 -9.57
C ALA A 111 -18.25 1.26 -10.16
N ARG A 112 -17.73 2.39 -9.64
CA ARG A 112 -16.37 2.85 -9.88
C ARG A 112 -15.40 1.99 -9.06
N VAL A 113 -14.31 1.53 -9.68
CA VAL A 113 -13.33 0.67 -9.00
C VAL A 113 -11.92 1.23 -9.05
N PHE A 114 -11.32 1.36 -7.87
CA PHE A 114 -9.95 1.81 -7.66
C PHE A 114 -9.00 0.64 -7.50
N GLN A 115 -7.85 0.68 -8.18
CA GLN A 115 -6.75 -0.28 -8.04
C GLN A 115 -5.57 0.36 -7.30
N ALA A 116 -5.24 -0.19 -6.14
CA ALA A 116 -3.98 0.07 -5.48
C ALA A 116 -2.85 -0.71 -6.19
N SER A 117 -2.21 -0.06 -7.16
CA SER A 117 -0.98 -0.53 -7.77
C SER A 117 0.22 -0.07 -6.94
N THR A 118 1.43 -0.13 -7.47
CA THR A 118 2.66 0.09 -6.70
C THR A 118 3.77 0.63 -7.59
N SER A 119 4.74 1.32 -6.98
CA SER A 119 6.01 1.68 -7.65
C SER A 119 6.85 0.46 -8.05
N GLU A 120 6.54 -0.74 -7.51
CA GLU A 120 7.24 -1.97 -7.88
C GLU A 120 6.99 -2.40 -9.33
N VAL A 121 5.94 -1.86 -9.99
CA VAL A 121 5.72 -2.06 -11.44
C VAL A 121 6.85 -1.49 -12.30
N TYR A 122 7.65 -0.58 -11.74
CA TYR A 122 8.83 -0.02 -12.38
C TYR A 122 10.08 -0.90 -12.25
N GLY A 123 10.09 -1.88 -11.34
CA GLY A 123 11.23 -2.77 -11.11
C GLY A 123 12.46 -2.05 -10.58
N ASP A 124 13.65 -2.37 -11.11
CA ASP A 124 14.89 -1.62 -10.89
C ASP A 124 15.00 -0.56 -12.01
N PRO A 125 14.64 0.72 -11.72
CA PRO A 125 14.38 1.68 -12.77
C PRO A 125 15.65 2.32 -13.32
N ASP A 126 15.69 2.44 -14.65
CA ASP A 126 16.73 3.19 -15.38
C ASP A 126 16.46 4.71 -15.42
N ILE A 127 15.24 5.14 -15.02
CA ILE A 127 14.80 6.54 -15.03
C ILE A 127 14.52 7.02 -13.60
N HIS A 128 15.05 8.18 -13.25
CA HIS A 128 14.89 8.79 -11.93
C HIS A 128 14.67 10.30 -12.03
N PRO A 129 13.61 10.89 -11.45
CA PRO A 129 12.45 10.20 -10.82
C PRO A 129 11.62 9.41 -11.85
N GLN A 130 10.80 8.44 -11.35
CA GLN A 130 10.00 7.59 -12.21
C GLN A 130 8.70 8.29 -12.64
N PRO A 131 8.49 8.60 -13.94
CA PRO A 131 7.21 9.08 -14.47
C PRO A 131 6.30 7.89 -14.84
N GLU A 132 5.00 8.13 -14.92
CA GLU A 132 4.01 7.10 -15.26
C GLU A 132 4.18 6.50 -16.66
N SER A 133 4.79 7.25 -17.59
CA SER A 133 5.11 6.81 -18.95
C SER A 133 6.22 5.75 -19.00
N TYR A 134 7.02 5.62 -17.94
CA TYR A 134 8.06 4.60 -17.86
C TYR A 134 7.47 3.22 -17.66
N ARG A 135 7.78 2.28 -18.57
CA ARG A 135 7.20 0.94 -18.59
C ARG A 135 7.81 -0.02 -17.57
N GLY A 136 8.95 0.34 -17.00
CA GLY A 136 9.62 -0.45 -15.96
C GLY A 136 10.61 -1.49 -16.51
N ASN A 137 11.44 -1.96 -15.57
CA ASN A 137 12.44 -3.01 -15.77
C ASN A 137 12.29 -4.05 -14.63
N VAL A 138 11.29 -4.93 -14.77
CA VAL A 138 10.93 -5.95 -13.76
C VAL A 138 11.60 -7.28 -14.11
N ASN A 139 12.18 -7.95 -13.10
CA ASN A 139 12.68 -9.31 -13.26
C ASN A 139 11.52 -10.32 -13.11
N PRO A 140 11.00 -10.94 -14.19
CA PRO A 140 9.80 -11.76 -14.16
C PRO A 140 9.98 -13.12 -13.46
N ILE A 141 11.22 -13.52 -13.16
CA ILE A 141 11.56 -14.79 -12.50
C ILE A 141 12.24 -14.61 -11.15
N GLY A 142 12.39 -13.36 -10.69
CA GLY A 142 13.01 -13.04 -9.42
C GLY A 142 12.10 -13.35 -8.22
N PRO A 143 12.64 -13.33 -6.99
CA PRO A 143 11.88 -13.63 -5.77
C PRO A 143 10.76 -12.62 -5.49
N ARG A 144 10.80 -11.44 -6.10
CA ARG A 144 9.79 -10.37 -5.99
C ARG A 144 8.72 -10.46 -7.07
N ALA A 145 8.94 -11.24 -8.16
CA ALA A 145 8.06 -11.31 -9.33
C ALA A 145 6.60 -11.61 -9.00
N CYS A 146 6.32 -12.41 -7.95
CA CYS A 146 4.96 -12.71 -7.52
C CYS A 146 4.13 -11.45 -7.16
N TYR A 147 4.80 -10.41 -6.66
CA TYR A 147 4.18 -9.13 -6.33
C TYR A 147 4.27 -8.17 -7.51
N ASP A 148 5.46 -7.97 -8.05
CA ASP A 148 5.74 -6.98 -9.10
C ASP A 148 4.93 -7.28 -10.36
N GLU A 149 5.06 -8.49 -10.92
CA GLU A 149 4.28 -8.94 -12.08
C GLU A 149 2.80 -9.12 -11.74
N GLY A 150 2.48 -9.57 -10.53
CA GLY A 150 1.08 -9.66 -10.08
C GLY A 150 0.37 -8.29 -10.17
N LYS A 151 1.03 -7.21 -9.75
CA LYS A 151 0.49 -5.84 -9.85
C LYS A 151 0.45 -5.33 -11.28
N ARG A 152 1.44 -5.66 -12.13
CA ARG A 152 1.44 -5.33 -13.57
C ARG A 152 0.27 -5.99 -14.29
N VAL A 153 0.02 -7.27 -14.04
CA VAL A 153 -1.14 -7.99 -14.59
C VAL A 153 -2.45 -7.39 -14.08
N ALA A 154 -2.54 -7.00 -12.80
CA ALA A 154 -3.71 -6.33 -12.27
C ALA A 154 -4.00 -5.01 -13.00
N GLU A 155 -2.98 -4.16 -13.26
CA GLU A 155 -3.14 -2.95 -14.10
C GLU A 155 -3.69 -3.33 -15.48
N THR A 156 -3.09 -4.32 -16.16
CA THR A 156 -3.56 -4.80 -17.49
C THR A 156 -5.04 -5.17 -17.46
N LEU A 157 -5.46 -5.97 -16.47
CA LEU A 157 -6.86 -6.38 -16.31
C LEU A 157 -7.80 -5.19 -16.13
N PHE A 158 -7.44 -4.23 -15.26
CA PHE A 158 -8.25 -3.03 -15.04
C PHE A 158 -8.44 -2.24 -16.35
N PHE A 159 -7.35 -1.99 -17.09
CA PHE A 159 -7.42 -1.28 -18.37
C PHE A 159 -8.18 -2.06 -19.44
N ASP A 160 -8.14 -3.40 -19.44
CA ASP A 160 -8.94 -4.23 -20.37
C ASP A 160 -10.43 -4.19 -20.01
N TYR A 161 -10.80 -4.25 -18.73
CA TYR A 161 -12.17 -4.05 -18.29
C TYR A 161 -12.72 -2.66 -18.65
N TRP A 162 -11.90 -1.64 -18.53
CA TRP A 162 -12.27 -0.29 -18.97
C TRP A 162 -12.51 -0.23 -20.48
N ARG A 163 -11.52 -0.66 -21.30
CA ARG A 163 -11.60 -0.58 -22.77
C ARG A 163 -12.68 -1.45 -23.37
N HIS A 164 -12.88 -2.66 -22.87
CA HIS A 164 -13.78 -3.64 -23.48
C HIS A 164 -15.13 -3.77 -22.79
N ASN A 165 -15.23 -3.37 -21.54
CA ASN A 165 -16.47 -3.50 -20.77
C ASN A 165 -17.04 -2.19 -20.24
N GLY A 166 -16.34 -1.07 -20.45
CA GLY A 166 -16.80 0.24 -19.98
C GLY A 166 -16.79 0.37 -18.45
N VAL A 167 -16.00 -0.42 -17.74
CA VAL A 167 -15.89 -0.32 -16.28
C VAL A 167 -15.18 0.98 -15.92
N ASP A 168 -15.76 1.78 -15.03
CA ASP A 168 -15.16 3.03 -14.55
C ASP A 168 -14.06 2.73 -13.55
N ILE A 169 -12.80 2.78 -14.01
CA ILE A 169 -11.61 2.42 -13.23
C ILE A 169 -10.85 3.65 -12.74
N ARG A 170 -10.06 3.47 -11.66
CA ARG A 170 -9.02 4.42 -11.20
C ARG A 170 -7.79 3.63 -10.79
N VAL A 171 -6.61 3.99 -11.29
CA VAL A 171 -5.36 3.26 -11.03
C VAL A 171 -4.33 4.19 -10.42
N VAL A 172 -3.81 3.83 -9.23
CA VAL A 172 -2.78 4.59 -8.51
C VAL A 172 -1.57 3.72 -8.27
N ARG A 173 -0.37 4.21 -8.61
CA ARG A 173 0.92 3.61 -8.28
C ARG A 173 1.45 4.21 -6.99
N ILE A 174 1.40 3.42 -5.93
CA ILE A 174 1.75 3.82 -4.56
C ILE A 174 3.27 3.71 -4.37
N PHE A 175 3.89 4.77 -3.89
CA PHE A 175 5.27 4.77 -3.44
C PHE A 175 5.34 4.50 -1.92
N ASN A 176 6.58 4.32 -1.39
CA ASN A 176 6.77 3.94 0.00
C ASN A 176 5.96 4.82 0.96
N THR A 177 5.11 4.19 1.74
CA THR A 177 4.20 4.85 2.67
C THR A 177 4.42 4.33 4.08
N TYR A 178 4.32 5.23 5.07
CA TYR A 178 4.48 4.93 6.48
C TYR A 178 3.41 5.66 7.31
N GLY A 179 3.20 5.19 8.55
CA GLY A 179 2.24 5.79 9.47
C GLY A 179 1.73 4.84 10.53
N PRO A 180 0.83 5.30 11.40
CA PRO A 180 0.11 4.46 12.37
C PRO A 180 -0.60 3.27 11.71
N ARG A 181 -0.83 2.18 12.47
CA ARG A 181 -1.46 0.92 12.00
C ARG A 181 -0.63 0.12 10.98
N MET A 182 0.60 0.59 10.64
CA MET A 182 1.57 -0.21 9.92
C MET A 182 1.96 -1.42 10.80
N HIS A 183 2.19 -2.57 10.20
CA HIS A 183 2.59 -3.76 10.98
C HIS A 183 4.02 -3.58 11.51
N PRO A 184 4.26 -3.73 12.83
CA PRO A 184 5.57 -3.46 13.45
C PRO A 184 6.70 -4.35 12.90
N TYR A 185 6.36 -5.54 12.43
CA TYR A 185 7.31 -6.53 11.91
C TYR A 185 7.11 -6.81 10.42
N ASP A 186 6.73 -5.80 9.62
CA ASP A 186 6.54 -6.00 8.17
C ASP A 186 7.84 -5.96 7.35
N GLY A 187 8.96 -5.75 8.02
CA GLY A 187 10.29 -5.74 7.40
C GLY A 187 10.66 -4.47 6.65
N ARG A 188 9.79 -3.45 6.64
CA ARG A 188 10.10 -2.15 6.04
C ARG A 188 10.99 -1.32 6.95
N VAL A 189 11.79 -0.46 6.34
CA VAL A 189 12.83 0.31 7.05
C VAL A 189 12.27 1.18 8.17
N VAL A 190 11.16 1.88 7.96
CA VAL A 190 10.58 2.80 8.97
C VAL A 190 10.12 2.02 10.21
N SER A 191 9.32 0.95 10.03
CA SER A 191 8.84 0.13 11.14
C SER A 191 9.99 -0.55 11.88
N ASN A 192 10.96 -1.11 11.14
CA ASN A 192 12.11 -1.77 11.74
C ASN A 192 12.94 -0.81 12.63
N PHE A 193 13.25 0.39 12.12
CA PHE A 193 14.05 1.37 12.87
C PHE A 193 13.32 1.85 14.13
N ILE A 194 12.03 2.15 14.02
CA ILE A 194 11.24 2.58 15.18
C ILE A 194 11.17 1.48 16.23
N ILE A 195 10.90 0.24 15.83
CA ILE A 195 10.82 -0.88 16.77
C ILE A 195 12.17 -1.17 17.43
N GLN A 196 13.26 -1.14 16.67
CA GLN A 196 14.60 -1.31 17.21
C GLN A 196 14.92 -0.20 18.23
N ALA A 197 14.67 1.05 17.89
CA ALA A 197 14.92 2.19 18.77
C ALA A 197 14.08 2.15 20.06
N LEU A 198 12.76 1.85 19.98
CA LEU A 198 11.88 1.75 21.14
C LEU A 198 12.25 0.59 22.08
N ASN A 199 12.87 -0.48 21.54
CA ASN A 199 13.34 -1.62 22.33
C ASN A 199 14.79 -1.45 22.83
N GLY A 200 15.45 -0.30 22.58
CA GLY A 200 16.86 -0.09 22.93
C GLY A 200 17.84 -0.99 22.18
N GLN A 201 17.43 -1.51 21.02
CA GLN A 201 18.27 -2.35 20.15
C GLN A 201 19.02 -1.48 19.15
N ASP A 202 20.19 -1.93 18.72
CA ASP A 202 20.94 -1.25 17.66
C ASP A 202 20.16 -1.26 16.35
N ILE A 203 20.20 -0.11 15.63
CA ILE A 203 19.54 0.04 14.34
C ILE A 203 20.39 -0.55 13.24
N THR A 204 19.83 -1.52 12.53
CA THR A 204 20.52 -2.23 11.45
C THR A 204 20.36 -1.54 10.11
N LEU A 205 21.46 -1.02 9.57
CA LEU A 205 21.56 -0.49 8.20
C LEU A 205 22.14 -1.55 7.27
N TYR A 206 21.55 -1.68 6.08
CA TYR A 206 22.09 -2.51 5.03
C TYR A 206 22.91 -1.65 4.04
N GLY A 207 24.12 -2.10 3.67
CA GLY A 207 25.09 -1.30 2.94
C GLY A 207 25.72 -0.22 3.82
N ASP A 208 26.11 0.90 3.23
CA ASP A 208 26.69 2.07 3.92
C ASP A 208 25.64 3.09 4.40
N GLY A 209 24.35 2.85 4.10
CA GLY A 209 23.25 3.73 4.44
C GLY A 209 23.09 4.96 3.54
N SER A 210 23.87 5.05 2.45
CA SER A 210 23.78 6.15 1.47
C SER A 210 22.61 6.03 0.51
N GLN A 211 21.98 4.84 0.40
CA GLN A 211 20.82 4.63 -0.46
C GLN A 211 19.70 5.62 -0.09
N THR A 212 19.08 6.21 -1.11
CA THR A 212 17.98 7.15 -0.90
C THR A 212 16.62 6.48 -1.05
N ARG A 213 15.66 6.93 -0.25
CA ARG A 213 14.24 6.56 -0.37
C ARG A 213 13.39 7.79 -0.12
N SER A 214 12.23 7.79 -0.75
CA SER A 214 11.17 8.75 -0.46
C SER A 214 10.09 8.11 0.41
N PHE A 215 9.51 8.88 1.33
CA PHE A 215 8.53 8.37 2.30
C PHE A 215 7.30 9.26 2.33
N CYS A 216 6.14 8.72 1.97
CA CYS A 216 4.86 9.40 2.02
C CYS A 216 4.14 9.07 3.33
N TYR A 217 3.64 10.08 4.02
CA TYR A 217 2.81 9.83 5.20
C TYR A 217 1.42 9.35 4.79
N VAL A 218 0.82 8.47 5.60
CA VAL A 218 -0.42 7.79 5.26
C VAL A 218 -1.59 8.72 4.96
N ASP A 219 -1.73 9.83 5.70
CA ASP A 219 -2.85 10.77 5.50
C ASP A 219 -2.78 11.45 4.11
N ASP A 220 -1.56 11.83 3.67
CA ASP A 220 -1.35 12.35 2.31
C ASP A 220 -1.71 11.32 1.24
N LEU A 221 -1.33 10.05 1.46
CA LEU A 221 -1.66 8.98 0.52
C LEU A 221 -3.17 8.75 0.42
N ILE A 222 -3.88 8.68 1.56
CA ILE A 222 -5.34 8.50 1.59
C ILE A 222 -6.05 9.67 0.92
N GLU A 223 -5.58 10.91 1.11
CA GLU A 223 -6.11 12.07 0.39
C GLU A 223 -5.93 11.91 -1.13
N GLY A 224 -4.76 11.40 -1.59
CA GLY A 224 -4.54 11.09 -3.00
C GLY A 224 -5.51 10.04 -3.55
N PHE A 225 -5.83 9.01 -2.76
CA PHE A 225 -6.82 8.00 -3.13
C PHE A 225 -8.22 8.59 -3.30
N VAL A 226 -8.64 9.42 -2.34
CA VAL A 226 -9.96 10.07 -2.36
C VAL A 226 -10.09 10.99 -3.56
N ARG A 227 -9.06 11.82 -3.84
CA ARG A 227 -9.07 12.70 -5.01
C ARG A 227 -9.12 11.91 -6.31
N MET A 228 -8.34 10.84 -6.44
CA MET A 228 -8.36 9.99 -7.64
C MET A 228 -9.71 9.29 -7.82
N MET A 229 -10.30 8.77 -6.75
CA MET A 229 -11.62 8.12 -6.80
C MET A 229 -12.72 9.10 -7.24
N ASN A 230 -12.63 10.35 -6.81
CA ASN A 230 -13.63 11.39 -7.10
C ASN A 230 -13.32 12.19 -8.37
N GLN A 231 -12.29 11.81 -9.14
CA GLN A 231 -11.98 12.47 -10.42
C GLN A 231 -13.09 12.21 -11.41
N GLU A 232 -13.76 13.30 -11.84
CA GLU A 232 -14.78 13.28 -12.88
C GLU A 232 -14.20 13.81 -14.19
N PRO A 233 -14.69 13.35 -15.35
CA PRO A 233 -14.25 13.86 -16.64
C PRO A 233 -14.74 15.30 -16.85
N ASP A 234 -13.89 16.17 -17.38
CA ASP A 234 -14.23 17.56 -17.70
C ASP A 234 -15.37 17.68 -18.73
N SER A 235 -15.46 16.71 -19.65
CA SER A 235 -16.51 16.62 -20.68
C SER A 235 -17.86 16.12 -20.14
N GLY A 236 -17.87 15.49 -18.96
CA GLY A 236 -19.00 14.73 -18.44
C GLY A 236 -19.19 13.35 -19.09
N ASP A 237 -18.37 12.98 -20.09
CA ASP A 237 -18.37 11.64 -20.67
C ASP A 237 -17.41 10.72 -19.86
N PRO A 238 -17.88 9.61 -19.28
CA PRO A 238 -17.04 8.68 -18.53
C PRO A 238 -15.84 8.12 -19.31
N GLN A 239 -15.91 8.12 -20.66
CA GLN A 239 -14.80 7.65 -21.50
C GLN A 239 -13.63 8.62 -21.54
N ASP A 240 -13.88 9.91 -21.27
CA ASP A 240 -12.86 10.95 -21.20
C ASP A 240 -12.27 11.09 -19.78
N ALA A 241 -12.71 10.26 -18.83
CA ALA A 241 -12.21 10.30 -17.46
C ALA A 241 -10.72 10.02 -17.39
N PHE A 242 -10.01 10.75 -16.53
CA PHE A 242 -8.64 10.43 -16.17
C PHE A 242 -8.63 9.17 -15.30
N VAL A 243 -8.28 8.02 -15.89
CA VAL A 243 -8.29 6.71 -15.22
C VAL A 243 -6.93 6.34 -14.59
N GLY A 244 -5.88 7.12 -14.89
CA GLY A 244 -4.51 6.83 -14.45
C GLY A 244 -3.72 6.01 -15.49
N PRO A 245 -2.63 5.31 -15.13
CA PRO A 245 -2.10 5.28 -13.75
C PRO A 245 -1.58 6.64 -13.31
N VAL A 246 -1.58 6.89 -12.00
CA VAL A 246 -0.98 8.09 -11.41
C VAL A 246 -0.10 7.72 -10.22
N ASN A 247 1.08 8.33 -10.13
CA ASN A 247 1.98 8.15 -9.00
C ASN A 247 1.51 8.96 -7.80
N ILE A 248 1.36 8.30 -6.65
CA ILE A 248 1.10 8.95 -5.37
C ILE A 248 2.24 8.60 -4.40
N GLY A 249 2.98 9.62 -3.99
CA GLY A 249 4.14 9.47 -3.12
C GLY A 249 4.79 10.81 -2.81
N ASN A 250 5.75 10.84 -1.91
CA ASN A 250 6.48 12.06 -1.57
C ASN A 250 7.80 12.11 -2.38
N PRO A 251 8.06 13.17 -3.16
CA PRO A 251 9.30 13.28 -3.94
C PRO A 251 10.54 13.68 -3.10
N GLY A 252 10.36 14.02 -1.82
CA GLY A 252 11.47 14.30 -0.90
C GLY A 252 12.27 13.05 -0.60
N GLU A 253 13.58 13.09 -0.86
CA GLU A 253 14.49 11.96 -0.64
C GLU A 253 15.29 12.12 0.65
N PHE A 254 15.47 11.00 1.34
CA PHE A 254 16.31 10.89 2.51
C PHE A 254 17.20 9.66 2.39
N THR A 255 18.44 9.76 2.86
CA THR A 255 19.28 8.57 2.97
C THR A 255 18.74 7.66 4.10
N ILE A 256 19.00 6.37 3.98
CA ILE A 256 18.62 5.41 5.04
C ILE A 256 19.30 5.78 6.36
N LYS A 257 20.53 6.30 6.30
CA LYS A 257 21.25 6.80 7.48
C LYS A 257 20.54 8.02 8.11
N GLN A 258 20.14 9.02 7.32
CA GLN A 258 19.38 10.18 7.82
C GLN A 258 18.06 9.76 8.50
N LEU A 259 17.34 8.79 7.93
CA LEU A 259 16.13 8.24 8.54
C LEU A 259 16.44 7.61 9.90
N ALA A 260 17.49 6.80 10.00
CA ALA A 260 17.89 6.13 11.25
C ALA A 260 18.28 7.16 12.34
N GLU A 261 19.09 8.16 11.98
CA GLU A 261 19.50 9.24 12.88
C GLU A 261 18.28 10.02 13.39
N LYS A 262 17.31 10.33 12.50
CA LYS A 262 16.07 11.02 12.87
C LYS A 262 15.20 10.17 13.80
N VAL A 263 15.11 8.85 13.60
CA VAL A 263 14.37 7.95 14.49
C VAL A 263 15.03 7.90 15.88
N ILE A 264 16.38 7.83 15.97
CA ILE A 264 17.09 7.86 17.25
C ILE A 264 16.82 9.18 17.99
N GLU A 265 16.92 10.31 17.28
CA GLU A 265 16.64 11.64 17.83
C GLU A 265 15.21 11.72 18.41
N LEU A 266 14.20 11.34 17.63
CA LEU A 266 12.78 11.46 18.00
C LEU A 266 12.36 10.47 19.12
N THR A 267 13.02 9.32 19.22
CA THR A 267 12.76 8.34 20.29
C THR A 267 13.56 8.60 21.56
N GLY A 268 14.60 9.43 21.50
CA GLY A 268 15.57 9.58 22.59
C GLY A 268 16.35 8.31 22.89
N SER A 269 16.43 7.36 21.94
CA SER A 269 17.06 6.07 22.13
C SER A 269 18.59 6.17 22.18
N SER A 270 19.22 5.29 22.96
CA SER A 270 20.68 5.10 22.97
C SER A 270 21.19 4.13 21.90
N SER A 271 20.33 3.69 20.98
CA SER A 271 20.66 2.76 19.90
C SER A 271 21.83 3.26 19.04
N GLN A 272 22.70 2.33 18.66
CA GLN A 272 23.82 2.60 17.75
C GLN A 272 23.48 2.12 16.35
N LEU A 273 24.15 2.66 15.33
CA LEU A 273 24.01 2.21 13.95
C LEU A 273 24.95 1.03 13.67
N VAL A 274 24.39 -0.10 13.24
CA VAL A 274 25.12 -1.32 12.89
C VAL A 274 24.91 -1.64 11.41
N TYR A 275 26.02 -1.84 10.69
CA TYR A 275 26.00 -2.04 9.25
C TYR A 275 26.03 -3.53 8.88
N ARG A 276 25.25 -3.94 7.89
CA ARG A 276 25.15 -5.30 7.35
C ARG A 276 25.27 -5.27 5.82
N PRO A 277 25.69 -6.38 5.18
CA PRO A 277 25.71 -6.48 3.72
C PRO A 277 24.33 -6.24 3.11
N LEU A 278 24.29 -5.58 1.93
CA LEU A 278 23.05 -5.36 1.18
C LEU A 278 22.40 -6.69 0.77
N PRO A 279 21.07 -6.83 0.91
CA PRO A 279 20.33 -7.92 0.30
C PRO A 279 20.46 -7.92 -1.22
N LYS A 280 20.34 -9.08 -1.86
CA LYS A 280 20.25 -9.19 -3.31
C LYS A 280 18.90 -8.62 -3.81
N ASP A 281 18.91 -7.96 -4.97
CA ASP A 281 17.74 -7.41 -5.67
C ASP A 281 16.99 -6.28 -4.92
N ASP A 282 17.65 -5.54 -4.01
CA ASP A 282 17.04 -4.31 -3.47
C ASP A 282 17.28 -3.15 -4.45
N PRO A 283 16.20 -2.46 -4.93
CA PRO A 283 16.34 -1.35 -5.87
C PRO A 283 17.24 -0.24 -5.31
N THR A 284 18.11 0.31 -6.15
CA THR A 284 19.07 1.34 -5.73
C THR A 284 18.40 2.68 -5.43
N GLN A 285 17.41 3.07 -6.24
CA GLN A 285 16.73 4.37 -6.13
C GLN A 285 15.23 4.22 -6.42
N ARG A 286 14.40 4.95 -5.67
CA ARG A 286 12.95 5.00 -5.89
C ARG A 286 12.36 6.32 -5.44
N LYS A 287 11.93 7.13 -6.43
CA LYS A 287 11.38 8.46 -6.26
C LYS A 287 10.26 8.71 -7.26
N PRO A 288 9.05 9.11 -6.82
CA PRO A 288 7.97 9.43 -7.76
C PRO A 288 8.23 10.75 -8.49
N ASP A 289 7.94 10.77 -9.78
CA ASP A 289 7.50 11.99 -10.43
C ASP A 289 6.01 12.14 -10.11
N ILE A 290 5.62 13.26 -9.49
CA ILE A 290 4.24 13.54 -9.07
C ILE A 290 3.58 14.65 -9.91
N THR A 291 4.19 15.05 -11.01
CA THR A 291 3.69 16.12 -11.88
C THR A 291 2.25 15.84 -12.30
N LEU A 292 1.96 14.60 -12.73
CA LEU A 292 0.62 14.20 -13.16
C LEU A 292 -0.41 14.26 -12.01
N ALA A 293 -0.01 13.89 -10.77
CA ALA A 293 -0.87 14.00 -9.60
C ALA A 293 -1.19 15.47 -9.26
N GLN A 294 -0.22 16.36 -9.41
CA GLN A 294 -0.43 17.80 -9.20
C GLN A 294 -1.37 18.38 -10.26
N GLU A 295 -1.15 18.07 -11.53
CA GLU A 295 -1.94 18.59 -12.66
C GLU A 295 -3.37 18.04 -12.68
N LYS A 296 -3.55 16.72 -12.49
CA LYS A 296 -4.86 16.06 -12.65
C LYS A 296 -5.68 16.01 -11.37
N LEU A 297 -5.03 15.94 -10.20
CA LEU A 297 -5.72 15.80 -8.92
C LEU A 297 -5.57 17.03 -8.01
N GLY A 298 -4.74 18.01 -8.37
CA GLY A 298 -4.37 19.10 -7.47
C GLY A 298 -3.72 18.58 -6.18
N TRP A 299 -3.07 17.40 -6.24
CA TRP A 299 -2.55 16.71 -5.07
C TRP A 299 -1.03 16.85 -4.95
N GLN A 300 -0.58 17.09 -3.74
CA GLN A 300 0.83 17.00 -3.34
C GLN A 300 0.91 16.59 -1.87
N PRO A 301 2.01 15.93 -1.43
CA PRO A 301 2.22 15.61 -0.02
C PRO A 301 2.43 16.89 0.79
N THR A 302 1.85 16.92 1.99
CA THR A 302 1.86 18.08 2.89
C THR A 302 2.52 17.81 4.25
N VAL A 303 2.62 16.52 4.64
CA VAL A 303 3.17 16.12 5.93
C VAL A 303 4.67 15.93 5.83
N ALA A 304 5.44 16.73 6.60
CA ALA A 304 6.89 16.58 6.70
C ALA A 304 7.27 15.24 7.34
N LEU A 305 8.43 14.66 6.94
CA LEU A 305 8.90 13.36 7.44
C LEU A 305 8.94 13.32 8.98
N GLU A 306 9.46 14.35 9.62
CA GLU A 306 9.59 14.43 11.09
C GLU A 306 8.22 14.34 11.78
N GLN A 307 7.24 15.10 11.31
CA GLN A 307 5.88 15.08 11.86
C GLN A 307 5.21 13.69 11.71
N GLY A 308 5.36 13.08 10.54
CA GLY A 308 4.83 11.75 10.29
C GLY A 308 5.53 10.67 11.12
N LEU A 309 6.87 10.77 11.29
CA LEU A 309 7.64 9.87 12.15
C LEU A 309 7.20 9.99 13.60
N GLN A 310 7.02 11.20 14.13
CA GLN A 310 6.57 11.41 15.51
C GLN A 310 5.25 10.70 15.78
N LYS A 311 4.22 10.91 14.95
CA LYS A 311 2.91 10.23 15.05
C LYS A 311 3.04 8.70 14.94
N THR A 312 3.96 8.22 14.10
CA THR A 312 4.18 6.79 13.91
C THR A 312 4.87 6.17 15.13
N ILE A 313 5.86 6.87 15.71
CA ILE A 313 6.55 6.47 16.93
C ILE A 313 5.57 6.41 18.11
N GLU A 314 4.74 7.46 18.29
CA GLU A 314 3.70 7.51 19.33
C GLU A 314 2.75 6.30 19.22
N TYR A 315 2.32 5.97 18.00
CA TYR A 315 1.50 4.78 17.76
C TYR A 315 2.21 3.49 18.17
N PHE A 316 3.47 3.27 17.70
CA PHE A 316 4.21 2.06 18.04
C PHE A 316 4.55 1.95 19.53
N ALA A 317 4.76 3.07 20.22
CA ALA A 317 4.96 3.09 21.67
C ALA A 317 3.67 2.74 22.45
N SER A 318 2.49 2.96 21.86
CA SER A 318 1.19 2.72 22.51
C SER A 318 0.65 1.30 22.34
N ILE A 319 1.18 0.50 21.42
CA ILE A 319 0.67 -0.82 21.10
C ILE A 319 1.40 -1.94 21.87
N ASP A 320 0.69 -3.01 22.18
CA ASP A 320 1.30 -4.23 22.70
C ASP A 320 1.87 -5.07 21.55
N LEU A 321 3.19 -5.02 21.39
CA LEU A 321 3.93 -5.73 20.34
C LEU A 321 3.78 -7.26 20.41
N SER A 322 3.42 -7.82 21.58
CA SER A 322 3.22 -9.27 21.77
C SER A 322 2.01 -9.80 21.02
N THR A 323 1.06 -8.92 20.68
CA THR A 323 -0.15 -9.27 19.92
C THR A 323 0.08 -9.42 18.41
N PHE A 324 1.26 -9.00 17.93
CA PHE A 324 1.61 -9.04 16.52
C PHE A 324 2.45 -10.27 16.18
N ARG A 325 2.12 -10.94 15.08
CA ARG A 325 2.91 -12.06 14.57
C ARG A 325 4.28 -11.58 14.13
N LYS A 326 5.33 -12.27 14.61
CA LYS A 326 6.70 -12.01 14.14
C LYS A 326 6.98 -12.79 12.85
N PRO A 327 7.97 -12.38 12.04
CA PRO A 327 8.38 -13.14 10.84
C PRO A 327 8.77 -14.59 11.12
N THR A 328 9.30 -14.89 12.31
CA THR A 328 9.63 -16.26 12.78
C THR A 328 8.40 -17.13 13.03
N ASP A 329 7.22 -16.53 13.23
CA ASP A 329 5.96 -17.25 13.46
C ASP A 329 5.32 -17.73 12.14
N PHE A 330 5.81 -17.21 11.00
CA PHE A 330 5.53 -17.77 9.69
C PHE A 330 6.55 -18.90 9.47
N ASP A 331 6.08 -20.13 9.47
CA ASP A 331 6.93 -21.31 9.33
C ASP A 331 7.67 -21.29 7.98
N TYR A 332 8.88 -20.71 7.96
CA TYR A 332 9.78 -20.69 6.80
C TYR A 332 10.34 -22.09 6.45
N ALA A 333 10.03 -23.11 7.24
CA ALA A 333 10.55 -24.47 7.09
C ALA A 333 10.14 -25.14 5.77
N THR A 334 9.19 -24.58 5.02
CA THR A 334 8.75 -25.15 3.74
C THR A 334 9.29 -24.45 2.49
N SER A 335 9.97 -23.32 2.60
CA SER A 335 10.47 -22.57 1.43
C SER A 335 11.95 -22.79 1.08
N GLN A 336 12.74 -23.42 1.96
CA GLN A 336 14.09 -23.88 1.65
C GLN A 336 14.09 -25.35 1.21
N ARG A 337 13.35 -25.71 0.18
CA ARG A 337 13.76 -26.81 -0.68
C ARG A 337 14.92 -26.29 -1.49
N GLU A 338 16.12 -26.68 -1.07
CA GLU A 338 17.35 -26.52 -1.81
C GLU A 338 17.10 -26.74 -3.30
N THR A 339 17.35 -25.72 -4.11
CA THR A 339 17.59 -25.90 -5.54
C THR A 339 18.83 -26.76 -5.67
N ARG A 340 18.64 -28.04 -5.86
CA ARG A 340 19.65 -28.94 -6.43
C ARG A 340 19.80 -28.65 -7.90
#